data_048a91ce13aa8dde9217a80146e3c7c2
#
_entry.id   048a91ce13aa8dde9217a80146e3c7c2
#
_cell.length_a   1.000
_cell.length_b   1.000
_cell.length_c   1.000
_cell.angle_alpha   90.00
_cell.angle_beta   90.00
_cell.angle_gamma   90.00
#
_symmetry.space_group_name_H-M   'P 1'
#
loop_
_entity.id
_entity.type
_entity.pdbx_description
1 polymer ?
#
loop_
_entity_poly.entity_id
_entity_poly.type
_entity_poly.pdbx_seq_one_letter_code
_entity_poly.pdbx_strand_id
1 'polypeptide(L)'
;MTMLHLQNLFSFNTRVPINKLFFENNTHFSSNFSYKIRSNNISHLTLGIDHGIDSSSSNFIKALSDHQGDVLAKNEIGIIDFFEAKNLLVTGATGFLAKVLIEKILRTTPKINKIYLLIRAKDKEAAFDRLTSEIIESKLFKCLKEIHGESYESFIRSKLIPVVGNIDEPNLGMDCIISQQIAQEIDLIIDSAANTTFDLRYDLALDAHVNGAYQLMMFAKKCINLKLLIHYSTAYANGEREGLQYEKPFIMGESITKEKLTSHSPSAKFPLLNAANELDFVSKLKNSIKNNDEFNKIIKELGDERAKLYGWHDTYSFTKAMGEMVIDSMRENIPIVIIRPSIITSSYEQPFPGWIQGLRIIDPAIVFYGKGEFPGVYTNPYCLIDMVGGVPVDMVVNATMAAIAKHGNLQSPELNVYHVASSYVNPLLSSQISNYCYEFFSSFPFVNSKGDQVKVQKMKYFDNMLDYSNYISKELLNRHHEVEDSKMQKLFKRKVEFLKNCSKVYEPYTFYKGWFHNGNMQKLMEDMSEEERKSFDIDLSKINWRDYIIGIHIPGVKENVLKGRM
;
A
#
# COMPACT_ATOMS: atom_id res chain seq x y z
N MET A 1 -4.16 7.24 -14.75
CA MET A 1 -4.17 8.71 -14.56
C MET A 1 -3.36 9.31 -15.68
N THR A 2 -4.00 9.97 -16.63
CA THR A 2 -3.34 10.56 -17.81
C THR A 2 -2.60 11.83 -17.39
N MET A 3 -1.55 12.21 -18.12
CA MET A 3 -0.79 13.46 -17.95
C MET A 3 -1.68 14.72 -17.75
N LEU A 4 -2.92 14.70 -18.23
CA LEU A 4 -3.90 15.78 -18.05
C LEU A 4 -4.40 15.92 -16.60
N HIS A 5 -4.48 14.82 -15.83
CA HIS A 5 -4.91 14.88 -14.41
C HIS A 5 -3.81 15.43 -13.50
N LEU A 6 -2.55 15.17 -13.82
CA LEU A 6 -1.41 15.76 -13.11
C LEU A 6 -1.24 17.25 -13.42
N GLN A 7 -1.67 17.72 -14.59
CA GLN A 7 -1.60 19.15 -14.96
C GLN A 7 -2.65 20.01 -14.26
N ASN A 8 -3.78 19.45 -13.81
CA ASN A 8 -4.86 20.20 -13.13
C ASN A 8 -4.66 20.35 -11.61
N LEU A 9 -3.68 19.64 -11.02
CA LEU A 9 -3.43 19.69 -9.57
C LEU A 9 -2.55 20.86 -9.10
N PHE A 10 -2.00 21.66 -10.03
CA PHE A 10 -0.99 22.65 -9.67
C PHE A 10 -1.22 24.07 -10.23
N SER A 11 -2.38 24.64 -9.97
CA SER A 11 -2.52 26.08 -10.08
C SER A 11 -2.99 26.61 -8.72
N PHE A 12 -2.10 27.29 -7.99
CA PHE A 12 -2.46 28.47 -7.20
C PHE A 12 -1.28 28.95 -6.31
N ASN A 13 -0.94 30.22 -6.52
CA ASN A 13 -0.12 31.03 -5.62
C ASN A 13 -1.06 31.89 -4.78
N THR A 14 -0.99 31.82 -3.45
CA THR A 14 -0.95 33.00 -2.55
C THR A 14 -0.88 32.53 -1.09
N ARG A 15 0.05 33.11 -0.34
CA ARG A 15 0.25 32.84 1.09
C ARG A 15 -0.74 33.65 1.93
N VAL A 16 -1.50 32.97 2.78
CA VAL A 16 -2.16 33.55 3.97
C VAL A 16 -1.74 32.71 5.19
N PRO A 17 -1.20 33.33 6.25
CA PRO A 17 -0.75 32.57 7.43
C PRO A 17 -1.95 32.10 8.27
N ILE A 18 -2.05 30.82 8.51
CA ILE A 18 -3.10 30.14 9.31
C ILE A 18 -2.99 30.47 10.83
N ASN A 19 -1.92 31.14 11.25
CA ASN A 19 -1.62 31.40 12.66
C ASN A 19 -2.61 32.32 13.42
N LYS A 20 -3.75 32.70 12.84
CA LYS A 20 -4.69 33.63 13.50
C LYS A 20 -6.00 33.02 13.99
N LEU A 21 -6.26 31.73 13.74
CA LEU A 21 -7.58 31.14 14.06
C LEU A 21 -7.61 30.15 15.24
N PHE A 22 -6.46 29.70 15.78
CA PHE A 22 -6.48 28.57 16.72
C PHE A 22 -5.52 28.60 17.91
N PHE A 23 -4.88 29.73 18.26
CA PHE A 23 -4.03 29.79 19.46
C PHE A 23 -4.31 31.04 20.31
N GLU A 24 -5.37 30.99 21.07
CA GLU A 24 -5.39 31.63 22.39
C GLU A 24 -5.35 30.52 23.44
N ASN A 25 -4.20 30.46 24.07
CA ASN A 25 -3.78 29.81 25.32
C ASN A 25 -2.64 28.78 25.16
N ASN A 26 -1.51 29.26 25.67
CA ASN A 26 -0.35 28.60 26.25
C ASN A 26 0.99 28.67 25.47
N THR A 27 1.73 29.73 25.84
CA THR A 27 3.11 29.83 26.33
C THR A 27 4.23 28.97 25.72
N HIS A 28 5.18 29.72 25.13
CA HIS A 28 6.63 29.54 25.09
C HIS A 28 7.24 28.13 25.28
N PHE A 29 7.85 27.64 24.24
CA PHE A 29 9.09 26.87 24.34
C PHE A 29 9.99 27.18 23.13
N SER A 30 11.09 27.86 23.44
CA SER A 30 12.27 27.95 22.57
C SER A 30 13.18 26.77 22.93
N SER A 31 13.65 26.01 21.94
CA SER A 31 14.72 25.05 22.18
C SER A 31 15.77 25.10 21.05
N ASN A 32 16.87 25.74 21.39
CA ASN A 32 18.17 25.48 20.76
C ASN A 32 18.71 24.18 21.34
N PHE A 33 18.92 23.16 20.53
CA PHE A 33 19.81 22.05 20.87
C PHE A 33 20.58 21.59 19.62
N SER A 34 21.88 21.82 19.67
CA SER A 34 22.86 21.23 18.76
C SER A 34 23.44 19.97 19.39
N TYR A 35 23.40 18.84 18.70
CA TYR A 35 24.09 17.61 19.11
C TYR A 35 25.28 17.29 18.21
N LYS A 36 26.45 17.18 18.84
CA LYS A 36 27.67 16.61 18.29
C LYS A 36 27.58 15.07 18.34
N ILE A 37 27.70 14.42 17.20
CA ILE A 37 27.82 12.96 17.11
C ILE A 37 29.29 12.57 17.26
N ARG A 38 29.62 11.77 18.27
CA ARG A 38 30.89 11.03 18.37
C ARG A 38 30.69 9.61 17.84
N SER A 39 31.51 9.24 16.88
CA SER A 39 31.66 7.88 16.38
C SER A 39 32.35 7.00 17.43
N ASN A 40 31.79 5.85 17.75
CA ASN A 40 32.53 4.78 18.42
C ASN A 40 32.28 3.43 17.71
N ASN A 41 33.39 2.77 17.49
CA ASN A 41 33.57 1.46 16.87
C ASN A 41 32.83 0.36 17.62
N ILE A 42 32.21 -0.56 16.88
CA ILE A 42 31.74 -1.84 17.41
C ILE A 42 32.66 -2.94 16.89
N SER A 43 33.45 -3.49 17.79
CA SER A 43 34.23 -4.71 17.61
C SER A 43 33.43 -5.91 18.17
N HIS A 44 33.63 -7.04 17.51
CA HIS A 44 33.07 -8.37 17.79
C HIS A 44 32.92 -8.76 19.26
N LEU A 45 31.79 -9.38 19.59
CA LEU A 45 31.62 -10.21 20.79
C LEU A 45 31.08 -11.58 20.39
N THR A 46 31.96 -12.56 20.43
CA THR A 46 31.66 -14.00 20.44
C THR A 46 31.42 -14.42 21.88
N LEU A 47 30.24 -14.94 22.18
CA LEU A 47 29.94 -15.59 23.46
C LEU A 47 29.97 -17.11 23.27
N GLY A 48 30.93 -17.76 23.87
CA GLY A 48 30.97 -19.20 24.05
C GLY A 48 30.08 -19.62 25.23
N ILE A 49 29.29 -20.65 25.02
CA ILE A 49 28.50 -21.31 26.07
C ILE A 49 29.10 -22.71 26.23
N ASP A 50 29.60 -22.99 27.43
CA ASP A 50 30.14 -24.26 27.81
C ASP A 50 29.07 -25.16 28.45
N HIS A 51 29.23 -26.47 28.27
CA HIS A 51 28.24 -27.49 28.55
C HIS A 51 28.30 -28.04 29.97
N GLY A 52 27.14 -28.26 30.56
CA GLY A 52 26.95 -29.21 31.67
C GLY A 52 25.71 -30.08 31.36
N ILE A 53 25.92 -31.34 30.97
CA ILE A 53 24.84 -32.30 30.73
C ILE A 53 24.62 -33.12 32.00
N ASP A 54 23.44 -33.01 32.59
CA ASP A 54 22.99 -33.84 33.71
C ASP A 54 22.16 -35.04 33.21
N SER A 55 22.40 -36.20 33.77
CA SER A 55 22.04 -37.54 33.30
C SER A 55 20.62 -38.01 33.65
N SER A 56 19.65 -37.11 33.83
CA SER A 56 18.27 -37.48 34.16
C SER A 56 17.29 -37.47 32.99
N SER A 57 17.76 -37.20 31.76
CA SER A 57 16.90 -37.01 30.56
C SER A 57 16.64 -38.31 29.76
N SER A 58 17.24 -39.45 30.12
CA SER A 58 17.13 -40.68 29.31
C SER A 58 15.78 -41.42 29.45
N ASN A 59 15.01 -41.15 30.49
CA ASN A 59 13.71 -41.83 30.72
C ASN A 59 12.50 -41.09 30.12
N PHE A 60 12.67 -39.84 29.69
CA PHE A 60 11.59 -39.09 29.05
C PHE A 60 11.50 -39.34 27.53
N ILE A 61 12.62 -39.72 26.91
CA ILE A 61 12.69 -40.01 25.47
C ILE A 61 12.12 -41.40 25.14
N LYS A 62 12.10 -42.36 26.11
CA LYS A 62 11.58 -43.69 25.88
C LYS A 62 10.05 -43.78 25.99
N ALA A 63 9.38 -42.82 26.63
CA ALA A 63 7.91 -42.75 26.70
C ALA A 63 7.27 -42.09 25.46
N LEU A 64 8.06 -41.51 24.56
CA LEU A 64 7.55 -40.89 23.31
C LEU A 64 7.67 -41.81 22.09
N SER A 65 8.30 -43.01 22.23
CA SER A 65 8.49 -43.93 21.10
C SER A 65 7.39 -44.99 20.93
N ASP A 66 6.42 -45.09 21.84
CA ASP A 66 5.38 -46.13 21.78
C ASP A 66 4.00 -45.67 21.30
N HIS A 67 3.90 -44.48 20.71
CA HIS A 67 2.74 -44.06 19.91
C HIS A 67 3.11 -43.89 18.44
N GLN A 68 3.60 -44.98 17.81
CA GLN A 68 3.58 -45.12 16.37
C GLN A 68 2.17 -45.47 15.92
N GLY A 69 1.45 -44.50 15.40
CA GLY A 69 0.15 -44.71 14.79
C GLY A 69 -0.65 -43.46 14.46
N ASP A 70 -0.05 -42.27 14.49
CA ASP A 70 -0.73 -41.09 13.94
C ASP A 70 0.04 -40.59 12.71
N VAL A 71 -0.69 -40.61 11.59
CA VAL A 71 -0.38 -39.95 10.34
C VAL A 71 0.20 -38.59 10.70
N LEU A 72 1.46 -38.34 10.29
CA LEU A 72 2.04 -36.99 10.26
C LEU A 72 1.02 -36.09 9.56
N ALA A 73 0.25 -35.33 10.33
CA ALA A 73 -0.62 -34.29 9.79
C ALA A 73 0.31 -33.40 8.95
N LYS A 74 0.14 -33.43 7.64
CA LYS A 74 0.81 -32.52 6.74
C LYS A 74 0.53 -31.11 7.28
N ASN A 75 1.55 -30.33 7.57
CA ASN A 75 1.39 -28.89 7.76
C ASN A 75 0.86 -28.34 6.44
N GLU A 76 -0.42 -28.08 6.37
CA GLU A 76 -1.13 -27.60 5.19
C GLU A 76 -2.22 -26.64 5.66
N ILE A 77 -2.24 -25.45 5.06
CA ILE A 77 -3.27 -24.45 5.36
C ILE A 77 -4.60 -24.83 4.71
N GLY A 78 -4.59 -25.56 3.60
CA GLY A 78 -5.77 -25.91 2.80
C GLY A 78 -6.30 -24.70 2.03
N ILE A 79 -5.41 -23.93 1.37
CA ILE A 79 -5.78 -22.65 0.72
C ILE A 79 -6.89 -22.86 -0.31
N ILE A 80 -6.75 -23.85 -1.20
CA ILE A 80 -7.74 -24.11 -2.26
C ILE A 80 -9.06 -24.59 -1.67
N ASP A 81 -9.00 -25.55 -0.76
CA ASP A 81 -10.18 -26.18 -0.16
C ASP A 81 -11.00 -25.18 0.66
N PHE A 82 -10.32 -24.24 1.34
CA PHE A 82 -10.99 -23.19 2.10
C PHE A 82 -11.94 -22.35 1.25
N PHE A 83 -11.54 -22.00 0.02
CA PHE A 83 -12.35 -21.15 -0.86
C PHE A 83 -13.49 -21.89 -1.55
N GLU A 84 -13.53 -23.24 -1.53
CA GLU A 84 -14.62 -23.98 -2.16
C GLU A 84 -15.98 -23.61 -1.53
N ALA A 85 -16.95 -23.38 -2.40
CA ALA A 85 -18.34 -23.02 -2.05
C ALA A 85 -18.51 -21.74 -1.19
N LYS A 86 -17.47 -20.91 -1.02
CA LYS A 86 -17.57 -19.65 -0.27
C LYS A 86 -18.20 -18.51 -1.07
N ASN A 87 -18.87 -17.62 -0.34
CA ASN A 87 -19.38 -16.34 -0.83
C ASN A 87 -18.52 -15.19 -0.30
N LEU A 88 -18.02 -14.35 -1.19
CA LEU A 88 -17.17 -13.21 -0.87
C LEU A 88 -17.88 -11.90 -1.16
N LEU A 89 -17.66 -10.89 -0.31
CA LEU A 89 -17.90 -9.48 -0.65
C LEU A 89 -16.56 -8.78 -0.80
N VAL A 90 -16.32 -8.17 -1.96
CA VAL A 90 -15.08 -7.43 -2.25
C VAL A 90 -15.41 -5.97 -2.48
N THR A 91 -14.85 -5.08 -1.65
CA THR A 91 -14.88 -3.63 -1.88
C THR A 91 -13.68 -3.20 -2.73
N GLY A 92 -13.81 -2.08 -3.45
CA GLY A 92 -12.73 -1.62 -4.32
C GLY A 92 -12.39 -2.57 -5.47
N ALA A 93 -13.33 -3.41 -5.91
CA ALA A 93 -13.16 -4.51 -6.88
C ALA A 93 -12.55 -4.08 -8.22
N THR A 94 -12.76 -2.84 -8.67
CA THR A 94 -12.18 -2.29 -9.90
C THR A 94 -10.75 -1.74 -9.70
N GLY A 95 -10.20 -1.82 -8.49
CA GLY A 95 -8.84 -1.42 -8.14
C GLY A 95 -7.78 -2.42 -8.63
N PHE A 96 -6.53 -1.98 -8.66
CA PHE A 96 -5.39 -2.77 -9.12
C PHE A 96 -5.23 -4.09 -8.35
N LEU A 97 -5.13 -4.01 -7.01
CA LEU A 97 -4.89 -5.17 -6.15
C LEU A 97 -6.09 -6.15 -6.15
N ALA A 98 -7.31 -5.61 -6.00
CA ALA A 98 -8.51 -6.44 -5.97
C ALA A 98 -8.72 -7.23 -7.26
N LYS A 99 -8.40 -6.65 -8.44
CA LYS A 99 -8.49 -7.37 -9.72
C LYS A 99 -7.57 -8.58 -9.77
N VAL A 100 -6.31 -8.44 -9.31
CA VAL A 100 -5.36 -9.57 -9.28
C VAL A 100 -5.84 -10.64 -8.31
N LEU A 101 -6.38 -10.23 -7.16
CA LEU A 101 -6.95 -11.17 -6.20
C LEU A 101 -8.15 -11.94 -6.79
N ILE A 102 -9.07 -11.24 -7.45
CA ILE A 102 -10.24 -11.86 -8.09
C ILE A 102 -9.80 -12.82 -9.20
N GLU A 103 -8.84 -12.41 -10.04
CA GLU A 103 -8.27 -13.28 -11.08
C GLU A 103 -7.66 -14.54 -10.47
N LYS A 104 -6.81 -14.38 -9.45
CA LYS A 104 -6.14 -15.50 -8.79
C LYS A 104 -7.14 -16.46 -8.16
N ILE A 105 -8.14 -15.96 -7.43
CA ILE A 105 -9.20 -16.78 -6.83
C ILE A 105 -9.93 -17.59 -7.93
N LEU A 106 -10.40 -16.93 -8.99
CA LEU A 106 -11.15 -17.62 -10.05
C LEU A 106 -10.31 -18.66 -10.79
N ARG A 107 -9.01 -18.41 -10.96
CA ARG A 107 -8.10 -19.32 -11.66
C ARG A 107 -7.70 -20.52 -10.80
N THR A 108 -7.47 -20.33 -9.51
CA THR A 108 -6.97 -21.39 -8.62
C THR A 108 -8.07 -22.09 -7.84
N THR A 109 -9.20 -21.44 -7.63
CA THR A 109 -10.34 -21.96 -6.85
C THR A 109 -11.67 -21.82 -7.61
N PRO A 110 -11.82 -22.46 -8.81
CA PRO A 110 -12.99 -22.28 -9.69
C PRO A 110 -14.31 -22.77 -9.06
N LYS A 111 -14.23 -23.56 -7.98
CA LYS A 111 -15.40 -24.02 -7.22
C LYS A 111 -15.91 -23.01 -6.21
N ILE A 112 -15.33 -21.80 -6.13
CA ILE A 112 -15.91 -20.70 -5.34
C ILE A 112 -17.36 -20.48 -5.74
N ASN A 113 -18.23 -20.10 -4.78
CA ASN A 113 -19.65 -19.91 -5.11
C ASN A 113 -19.87 -18.57 -5.80
N LYS A 114 -19.87 -17.46 -5.05
CA LYS A 114 -20.11 -16.12 -5.59
C LYS A 114 -19.11 -15.11 -5.04
N ILE A 115 -18.74 -14.13 -5.85
CA ILE A 115 -17.97 -12.96 -5.45
C ILE A 115 -18.83 -11.72 -5.74
N TYR A 116 -19.38 -11.13 -4.69
CA TYR A 116 -20.12 -9.88 -4.74
C TYR A 116 -19.12 -8.72 -4.83
N LEU A 117 -19.24 -7.90 -5.85
CA LEU A 117 -18.34 -6.79 -6.13
C LEU A 117 -19.04 -5.47 -5.85
N LEU A 118 -18.66 -4.79 -4.77
CA LEU A 118 -19.20 -3.47 -4.45
C LEU A 118 -18.63 -2.44 -5.44
N ILE A 119 -19.48 -1.89 -6.30
CA ILE A 119 -19.10 -0.97 -7.39
C ILE A 119 -19.87 0.34 -7.26
N ARG A 120 -19.17 1.46 -7.20
CA ARG A 120 -19.78 2.79 -7.27
C ARG A 120 -20.35 3.03 -8.66
N ALA A 121 -21.66 3.09 -8.77
CA ALA A 121 -22.36 3.32 -10.02
C ALA A 121 -23.72 3.98 -9.74
N LYS A 122 -24.29 4.65 -10.74
CA LYS A 122 -25.61 5.27 -10.63
C LYS A 122 -26.76 4.25 -10.54
N ASP A 123 -26.58 3.08 -11.17
CA ASP A 123 -27.55 2.00 -11.26
C ASP A 123 -26.89 0.64 -11.55
N LYS A 124 -27.68 -0.41 -11.62
CA LYS A 124 -27.21 -1.79 -11.89
C LYS A 124 -26.58 -1.95 -13.27
N GLU A 125 -27.10 -1.27 -14.29
CA GLU A 125 -26.59 -1.31 -15.66
C GLU A 125 -25.18 -0.71 -15.70
N ALA A 126 -24.99 0.47 -15.14
CA ALA A 126 -23.68 1.11 -15.04
C ALA A 126 -22.68 0.29 -14.21
N ALA A 127 -23.12 -0.41 -13.16
CA ALA A 127 -22.27 -1.30 -12.41
C ALA A 127 -21.83 -2.51 -13.24
N PHE A 128 -22.74 -3.06 -14.05
CA PHE A 128 -22.46 -4.16 -14.97
C PHE A 128 -21.51 -3.74 -16.10
N ASP A 129 -21.69 -2.55 -16.66
CA ASP A 129 -20.79 -1.99 -17.68
C ASP A 129 -19.38 -1.82 -17.13
N ARG A 130 -19.25 -1.35 -15.89
CA ARG A 130 -17.96 -1.25 -15.20
C ARG A 130 -17.34 -2.61 -14.93
N LEU A 131 -18.12 -3.59 -14.49
CA LEU A 131 -17.63 -4.97 -14.34
C LEU A 131 -17.08 -5.50 -15.68
N THR A 132 -17.81 -5.32 -16.76
CA THR A 132 -17.43 -5.80 -18.08
C THR A 132 -16.15 -5.11 -18.57
N SER A 133 -16.15 -3.79 -18.67
CA SER A 133 -15.05 -3.03 -19.25
C SER A 133 -13.79 -2.99 -18.39
N GLU A 134 -13.93 -2.93 -17.05
CA GLU A 134 -12.78 -2.77 -16.15
C GLU A 134 -12.21 -4.10 -15.65
N ILE A 135 -12.99 -5.19 -15.64
CA ILE A 135 -12.58 -6.49 -15.09
C ILE A 135 -12.60 -7.56 -16.17
N ILE A 136 -13.77 -7.91 -16.73
CA ILE A 136 -13.93 -9.06 -17.63
C ILE A 136 -13.09 -8.91 -18.91
N GLU A 137 -13.05 -7.72 -19.49
CA GLU A 137 -12.28 -7.42 -20.71
C GLU A 137 -10.80 -7.12 -20.44
N SER A 138 -10.40 -7.00 -19.17
CA SER A 138 -9.03 -6.70 -18.78
C SER A 138 -8.05 -7.74 -19.34
N LYS A 139 -6.90 -7.26 -19.82
CA LYS A 139 -5.76 -8.12 -20.24
C LYS A 139 -5.30 -9.06 -19.12
N LEU A 140 -5.50 -8.68 -17.85
CA LEU A 140 -5.20 -9.50 -16.68
C LEU A 140 -5.89 -10.86 -16.73
N PHE A 141 -7.11 -10.93 -17.24
CA PHE A 141 -7.92 -12.14 -17.30
C PHE A 141 -7.62 -13.03 -18.52
N LYS A 142 -6.51 -12.76 -19.24
CA LYS A 142 -6.11 -13.53 -20.42
C LYS A 142 -5.97 -15.02 -20.13
N CYS A 143 -5.31 -15.38 -19.02
CA CYS A 143 -5.13 -16.79 -18.63
C CYS A 143 -6.46 -17.49 -18.36
N LEU A 144 -7.41 -16.83 -17.71
CA LEU A 144 -8.76 -17.37 -17.51
C LEU A 144 -9.51 -17.55 -18.84
N LYS A 145 -9.36 -16.62 -19.78
CA LYS A 145 -9.93 -16.75 -21.14
C LYS A 145 -9.34 -17.96 -21.88
N GLU A 146 -8.06 -18.19 -21.76
CA GLU A 146 -7.38 -19.35 -22.36
C GLU A 146 -7.83 -20.68 -21.72
N ILE A 147 -8.00 -20.73 -20.38
CA ILE A 147 -8.46 -21.92 -19.65
C ILE A 147 -9.90 -22.29 -20.02
N HIS A 148 -10.79 -21.31 -20.08
CA HIS A 148 -12.23 -21.55 -20.25
C HIS A 148 -12.72 -21.48 -21.69
N GLY A 149 -11.93 -20.93 -22.62
CA GLY A 149 -12.29 -20.81 -24.04
C GLY A 149 -13.67 -20.16 -24.24
N GLU A 150 -14.54 -20.82 -24.99
CA GLU A 150 -15.90 -20.35 -25.28
C GLU A 150 -16.79 -20.22 -24.01
N SER A 151 -16.50 -21.00 -22.97
CA SER A 151 -17.26 -20.96 -21.71
C SER A 151 -16.83 -19.82 -20.76
N TYR A 152 -15.81 -19.04 -21.12
CA TYR A 152 -15.24 -18.00 -20.25
C TYR A 152 -16.30 -17.01 -19.74
N GLU A 153 -17.10 -16.46 -20.63
CA GLU A 153 -18.07 -15.44 -20.26
C GLU A 153 -19.17 -15.99 -19.35
N SER A 154 -19.68 -17.18 -19.63
CA SER A 154 -20.67 -17.86 -18.79
C SER A 154 -20.09 -18.21 -17.42
N PHE A 155 -18.84 -18.68 -17.36
CA PHE A 155 -18.14 -18.95 -16.11
C PHE A 155 -18.01 -17.68 -15.28
N ILE A 156 -17.46 -16.59 -15.81
CA ILE A 156 -17.25 -15.34 -15.09
C ILE A 156 -18.57 -14.78 -14.57
N ARG A 157 -19.61 -14.72 -15.42
CA ARG A 157 -20.94 -14.21 -15.05
C ARG A 157 -21.64 -15.05 -13.97
N SER A 158 -21.33 -16.35 -13.89
CA SER A 158 -21.83 -17.22 -12.83
C SER A 158 -21.18 -16.93 -11.47
N LYS A 159 -19.98 -16.33 -11.46
CA LYS A 159 -19.18 -16.10 -10.25
C LYS A 159 -19.19 -14.64 -9.77
N LEU A 160 -19.11 -13.67 -10.67
CA LEU A 160 -18.98 -12.25 -10.35
C LEU A 160 -20.33 -11.55 -10.40
N ILE A 161 -20.77 -11.05 -9.25
CA ILE A 161 -22.05 -10.37 -9.06
C ILE A 161 -21.79 -8.88 -8.75
N PRO A 162 -22.02 -7.96 -9.68
CA PRO A 162 -21.87 -6.53 -9.41
C PRO A 162 -22.99 -6.03 -8.51
N VAL A 163 -22.62 -5.29 -7.46
CA VAL A 163 -23.53 -4.68 -6.50
C VAL A 163 -23.28 -3.18 -6.48
N VAL A 164 -24.32 -2.40 -6.73
CA VAL A 164 -24.23 -0.94 -6.61
C VAL A 164 -24.08 -0.57 -5.14
N GLY A 165 -23.07 0.25 -4.84
CA GLY A 165 -22.86 0.74 -3.48
C GLY A 165 -21.63 1.63 -3.35
N ASN A 166 -21.46 2.20 -2.16
CA ASN A 166 -20.35 3.08 -1.81
C ASN A 166 -19.96 2.84 -0.35
N ILE A 167 -18.69 2.56 -0.10
CA ILE A 167 -18.21 2.13 1.22
C ILE A 167 -18.42 3.16 2.33
N ASP A 168 -18.45 4.45 2.02
CA ASP A 168 -18.61 5.55 2.97
C ASP A 168 -20.09 5.88 3.31
N GLU A 169 -21.03 5.12 2.74
CA GLU A 169 -22.47 5.30 2.96
C GLU A 169 -23.05 4.22 3.90
N PRO A 170 -24.15 4.52 4.63
CA PRO A 170 -24.85 3.52 5.43
C PRO A 170 -25.24 2.28 4.62
N ASN A 171 -25.11 1.09 5.20
CA ASN A 171 -25.25 -0.20 4.53
C ASN A 171 -24.36 -0.36 3.28
N LEU A 172 -23.23 0.33 3.24
CA LEU A 172 -22.32 0.40 2.10
C LEU A 172 -22.98 0.97 0.84
N GLY A 173 -23.98 1.86 0.99
CA GLY A 173 -24.74 2.41 -0.12
C GLY A 173 -25.57 1.41 -0.92
N MET A 174 -25.72 0.19 -0.43
CA MET A 174 -26.53 -0.85 -1.07
C MET A 174 -28.03 -0.65 -0.79
N ASP A 175 -28.85 -1.11 -1.72
CA ASP A 175 -30.28 -1.30 -1.47
C ASP A 175 -30.52 -2.19 -0.24
N CYS A 176 -31.52 -1.87 0.58
CA CYS A 176 -31.77 -2.54 1.85
C CYS A 176 -32.02 -4.05 1.70
N ILE A 177 -32.76 -4.46 0.65
CA ILE A 177 -33.10 -5.86 0.41
C ILE A 177 -31.85 -6.62 -0.02
N ILE A 178 -31.06 -6.05 -0.93
CA ILE A 178 -29.80 -6.61 -1.41
C ILE A 178 -28.80 -6.71 -0.25
N SER A 179 -28.69 -5.67 0.57
CA SER A 179 -27.81 -5.65 1.75
C SER A 179 -28.15 -6.78 2.73
N GLN A 180 -29.45 -7.01 3.00
CA GLN A 180 -29.92 -8.10 3.85
C GLN A 180 -29.61 -9.48 3.27
N GLN A 181 -29.85 -9.70 1.98
CA GLN A 181 -29.54 -10.95 1.29
C GLN A 181 -28.06 -11.29 1.37
N ILE A 182 -27.20 -10.32 1.03
CA ILE A 182 -25.76 -10.50 1.08
C ILE A 182 -25.30 -10.79 2.51
N ALA A 183 -25.82 -10.09 3.52
CA ALA A 183 -25.46 -10.33 4.92
C ALA A 183 -25.79 -11.75 5.42
N GLN A 184 -26.78 -12.40 4.82
CA GLN A 184 -27.14 -13.79 5.14
C GLN A 184 -26.23 -14.84 4.46
N GLU A 185 -25.62 -14.49 3.32
CA GLU A 185 -24.89 -15.44 2.48
C GLU A 185 -23.35 -15.35 2.64
N ILE A 186 -22.82 -14.20 3.08
CA ILE A 186 -21.37 -13.91 3.03
C ILE A 186 -20.59 -14.70 4.07
N ASP A 187 -19.54 -15.40 3.59
CA ASP A 187 -18.52 -16.04 4.43
C ASP A 187 -17.32 -15.12 4.68
N LEU A 188 -16.94 -14.29 3.71
CA LEU A 188 -15.73 -13.45 3.75
C LEU A 188 -16.03 -12.04 3.27
N ILE A 189 -15.44 -11.05 3.94
CA ILE A 189 -15.39 -9.67 3.47
C ILE A 189 -13.92 -9.32 3.18
N ILE A 190 -13.66 -8.80 1.98
CA ILE A 190 -12.33 -8.33 1.57
C ILE A 190 -12.42 -6.83 1.27
N ASP A 191 -11.89 -6.04 2.17
CA ASP A 191 -11.89 -4.59 2.08
C ASP A 191 -10.61 -4.07 1.39
N SER A 192 -10.74 -3.80 0.10
CA SER A 192 -9.68 -3.22 -0.74
C SER A 192 -10.03 -1.81 -1.25
N ALA A 193 -11.14 -1.24 -0.78
CA ALA A 193 -11.50 0.12 -1.15
C ALA A 193 -10.61 1.13 -0.43
N ALA A 194 -9.90 1.93 -1.19
CA ALA A 194 -9.09 3.02 -0.67
C ALA A 194 -8.86 4.10 -1.73
N ASN A 195 -8.67 5.33 -1.31
CA ASN A 195 -8.10 6.36 -2.14
C ASN A 195 -6.60 6.45 -1.84
N THR A 196 -5.76 6.04 -2.78
CA THR A 196 -4.29 5.98 -2.61
C THR A 196 -3.57 7.24 -3.08
N THR A 197 -4.28 8.36 -3.19
CA THR A 197 -3.69 9.67 -3.53
C THR A 197 -3.04 10.27 -2.29
N PHE A 198 -1.73 10.44 -2.28
CA PHE A 198 -0.99 11.01 -1.12
C PHE A 198 -1.39 12.46 -0.81
N ASP A 199 -1.80 13.20 -1.83
CA ASP A 199 -2.15 14.62 -1.77
C ASP A 199 -3.68 14.81 -1.65
N LEU A 200 -4.38 13.89 -0.98
CA LEU A 200 -5.83 13.91 -0.82
C LEU A 200 -6.25 14.90 0.26
N ARG A 201 -7.35 15.60 0.03
CA ARG A 201 -8.00 16.42 1.06
C ARG A 201 -8.39 15.56 2.25
N TYR A 202 -8.23 16.13 3.45
CA TYR A 202 -8.43 15.41 4.70
C TYR A 202 -9.85 14.85 4.87
N ASP A 203 -10.87 15.62 4.51
CA ASP A 203 -12.27 15.17 4.55
C ASP A 203 -12.51 13.93 3.67
N LEU A 204 -11.98 13.94 2.43
CA LEU A 204 -12.11 12.81 1.52
C LEU A 204 -11.32 11.57 1.96
N ALA A 205 -10.18 11.79 2.62
CA ALA A 205 -9.39 10.70 3.19
C ALA A 205 -10.09 10.07 4.41
N LEU A 206 -10.66 10.89 5.28
CA LEU A 206 -11.47 10.43 6.42
C LEU A 206 -12.73 9.68 5.95
N ASP A 207 -13.45 10.20 4.96
CA ASP A 207 -14.63 9.53 4.39
C ASP A 207 -14.24 8.14 3.85
N ALA A 208 -13.17 8.06 3.05
CA ALA A 208 -12.77 6.80 2.41
C ALA A 208 -12.19 5.76 3.38
N HIS A 209 -11.35 6.17 4.36
CA HIS A 209 -10.56 5.24 5.17
C HIS A 209 -11.13 5.04 6.57
N VAL A 210 -11.74 6.07 7.16
CA VAL A 210 -12.24 6.03 8.54
C VAL A 210 -13.74 5.75 8.57
N ASN A 211 -14.53 6.58 7.87
CA ASN A 211 -15.98 6.35 7.75
C ASN A 211 -16.26 5.07 6.97
N GLY A 212 -15.50 4.80 5.88
CA GLY A 212 -15.61 3.55 5.14
C GLY A 212 -15.39 2.32 6.03
N ALA A 213 -14.34 2.34 6.87
CA ALA A 213 -14.08 1.27 7.83
C ALA A 213 -15.23 1.13 8.86
N TYR A 214 -15.76 2.25 9.36
CA TYR A 214 -16.91 2.25 10.25
C TYR A 214 -18.16 1.61 9.61
N GLN A 215 -18.54 2.04 8.41
CA GLN A 215 -19.69 1.48 7.70
C GLN A 215 -19.51 0.00 7.36
N LEU A 216 -18.29 -0.40 7.01
CA LEU A 216 -17.95 -1.78 6.75
C LEU A 216 -18.14 -2.65 8.01
N MET A 217 -17.66 -2.19 9.18
CA MET A 217 -17.85 -2.91 10.44
C MET A 217 -19.32 -2.97 10.86
N MET A 218 -20.10 -1.90 10.61
CA MET A 218 -21.55 -1.90 10.83
C MET A 218 -22.27 -2.92 9.94
N PHE A 219 -21.80 -3.13 8.72
CA PHE A 219 -22.31 -4.17 7.82
C PHE A 219 -21.84 -5.57 8.27
N ALA A 220 -20.56 -5.74 8.58
CA ALA A 220 -19.97 -7.00 9.01
C ALA A 220 -20.70 -7.60 10.23
N LYS A 221 -21.11 -6.77 11.20
CA LYS A 221 -21.92 -7.19 12.36
C LYS A 221 -23.30 -7.73 12.00
N LYS A 222 -23.82 -7.44 10.81
CA LYS A 222 -25.10 -8.00 10.32
C LYS A 222 -24.94 -9.33 9.61
N CYS A 223 -23.71 -9.69 9.24
CA CYS A 223 -23.41 -10.91 8.50
C CYS A 223 -23.45 -12.13 9.43
N ILE A 224 -24.36 -13.07 9.14
CA ILE A 224 -24.63 -14.21 10.02
C ILE A 224 -23.55 -15.28 9.93
N ASN A 225 -23.01 -15.50 8.72
CA ASN A 225 -22.07 -16.57 8.41
C ASN A 225 -20.62 -16.09 8.27
N LEU A 226 -20.34 -14.82 8.61
CA LEU A 226 -19.02 -14.21 8.41
C LEU A 226 -17.94 -14.93 9.20
N LYS A 227 -16.99 -15.52 8.50
CA LYS A 227 -15.84 -16.23 9.06
C LYS A 227 -14.64 -15.32 9.30
N LEU A 228 -14.44 -14.34 8.42
CA LEU A 228 -13.26 -13.48 8.45
C LEU A 228 -13.50 -12.19 7.66
N LEU A 229 -12.96 -11.09 8.18
CA LEU A 229 -12.83 -9.82 7.46
C LEU A 229 -11.36 -9.52 7.21
N ILE A 230 -11.02 -9.24 5.95
CA ILE A 230 -9.70 -8.81 5.52
C ILE A 230 -9.74 -7.31 5.27
N HIS A 231 -8.79 -6.57 5.84
CA HIS A 231 -8.61 -5.13 5.56
C HIS A 231 -7.23 -4.87 4.97
N TYR A 232 -7.18 -4.30 3.77
CA TYR A 232 -5.93 -3.81 3.20
C TYR A 232 -5.59 -2.43 3.76
N SER A 233 -4.49 -2.37 4.50
CA SER A 233 -3.88 -1.16 5.00
C SER A 233 -2.58 -0.85 4.23
N THR A 234 -1.57 -0.32 4.89
CA THR A 234 -0.24 -0.07 4.36
C THR A 234 0.83 -0.24 5.43
N ALA A 235 2.01 -0.72 5.08
CA ALA A 235 3.15 -0.75 5.99
C ALA A 235 3.51 0.67 6.49
N TYR A 236 3.26 1.69 5.68
CA TYR A 236 3.50 3.09 6.02
C TYR A 236 2.51 3.67 7.04
N ALA A 237 1.46 2.94 7.42
CA ALA A 237 0.64 3.30 8.58
C ALA A 237 1.47 3.36 9.89
N ASN A 238 2.69 2.79 9.90
CA ASN A 238 3.65 2.96 10.99
C ASN A 238 4.22 4.40 11.14
N GLY A 239 3.97 5.30 10.20
CA GLY A 239 4.28 6.73 10.26
C GLY A 239 5.76 7.03 10.55
N GLU A 240 6.03 8.01 11.43
CA GLU A 240 7.38 8.51 11.75
C GLU A 240 8.18 7.61 12.73
N ARG A 241 7.81 6.35 12.89
CA ARG A 241 8.61 5.41 13.68
C ARG A 241 9.92 5.10 12.96
N GLU A 242 11.02 5.07 13.70
CA GLU A 242 12.34 4.70 13.20
C GLU A 242 12.70 3.26 13.61
N GLY A 243 13.61 2.61 12.90
CA GLY A 243 14.06 1.25 13.18
C GLY A 243 13.06 0.18 12.76
N LEU A 244 13.09 -0.98 13.42
CA LEU A 244 12.29 -2.15 13.08
C LEU A 244 10.83 -1.98 13.55
N GLN A 245 9.90 -2.02 12.61
CA GLN A 245 8.46 -1.89 12.86
C GLN A 245 7.80 -3.26 12.89
N TYR A 246 7.20 -3.60 14.04
CA TYR A 246 6.54 -4.89 14.25
C TYR A 246 5.09 -4.91 13.76
N GLU A 247 4.59 -6.10 13.49
CA GLU A 247 3.22 -6.40 13.02
C GLU A 247 2.22 -6.31 14.19
N LYS A 248 2.06 -5.10 14.73
CA LYS A 248 1.16 -4.81 15.85
C LYS A 248 -0.04 -3.99 15.40
N PRO A 249 -1.25 -4.25 15.92
CA PRO A 249 -2.43 -3.42 15.66
C PRO A 249 -2.25 -1.99 16.22
N PHE A 250 -2.96 -1.03 15.63
CA PHE A 250 -3.09 0.31 16.19
C PHE A 250 -4.31 0.37 17.11
N ILE A 251 -4.14 0.96 18.28
CA ILE A 251 -5.15 1.03 19.33
C ILE A 251 -5.74 2.45 19.37
N MET A 252 -7.08 2.56 19.43
CA MET A 252 -7.77 3.83 19.59
C MET A 252 -7.26 4.57 20.84
N GLY A 253 -6.97 5.86 20.70
CA GLY A 253 -6.42 6.69 21.78
C GLY A 253 -4.89 6.74 21.81
N GLU A 254 -4.20 5.89 21.05
CA GLU A 254 -2.76 5.90 20.92
C GLU A 254 -2.29 6.69 19.69
N SER A 255 -1.07 7.21 19.74
CA SER A 255 -0.43 7.87 18.60
C SER A 255 1.09 7.73 18.69
N ILE A 256 1.77 7.89 17.56
CA ILE A 256 3.23 7.77 17.50
C ILE A 256 3.91 8.87 18.33
N THR A 257 3.39 10.10 18.28
CA THR A 257 3.88 11.20 19.11
C THR A 257 3.71 10.89 20.60
N LYS A 258 2.55 10.36 21.01
CA LYS A 258 2.31 9.93 22.39
C LYS A 258 3.30 8.83 22.81
N GLU A 259 3.51 7.83 21.97
CA GLU A 259 4.47 6.74 22.19
C GLU A 259 5.89 7.29 22.41
N LYS A 260 6.36 8.19 21.53
CA LYS A 260 7.66 8.86 21.66
C LYS A 260 7.76 9.70 22.96
N LEU A 261 6.73 10.45 23.28
CA LEU A 261 6.73 11.29 24.50
C LEU A 261 6.73 10.45 25.78
N THR A 262 5.91 9.40 25.84
CA THR A 262 5.80 8.54 27.03
C THR A 262 7.02 7.66 27.25
N SER A 263 7.78 7.33 26.20
CA SER A 263 9.06 6.63 26.32
C SER A 263 10.13 7.48 27.04
N HIS A 264 10.07 8.81 26.92
CA HIS A 264 10.99 9.74 27.58
C HIS A 264 10.44 10.30 28.91
N SER A 265 9.12 10.43 29.02
CA SER A 265 8.42 10.96 30.20
C SER A 265 7.07 10.25 30.37
N PRO A 266 7.01 9.18 31.20
CA PRO A 266 5.79 8.38 31.38
C PRO A 266 4.55 9.17 31.83
N SER A 267 4.73 10.32 32.48
CA SER A 267 3.65 11.20 32.95
C SER A 267 3.24 12.27 31.94
N ALA A 268 3.86 12.32 30.75
CA ALA A 268 3.53 13.30 29.71
C ALA A 268 2.07 13.14 29.27
N LYS A 269 1.33 14.27 29.29
CA LYS A 269 -0.04 14.32 28.78
C LYS A 269 -0.01 14.70 27.30
N PHE A 270 -0.68 13.92 26.47
CA PHE A 270 -0.87 14.19 25.06
C PHE A 270 -2.33 13.91 24.67
N PRO A 271 -2.93 14.67 23.73
CA PRO A 271 -4.29 14.42 23.29
C PRO A 271 -4.47 13.00 22.75
N LEU A 272 -5.53 12.33 23.20
CA LEU A 272 -5.88 11.01 22.68
C LEU A 272 -6.38 11.12 21.25
N LEU A 273 -5.85 10.29 20.37
CA LEU A 273 -6.35 10.20 18.99
C LEU A 273 -7.68 9.45 18.98
N ASN A 274 -8.74 10.11 18.53
CA ASN A 274 -10.05 9.51 18.38
C ASN A 274 -10.61 9.77 16.99
N ALA A 275 -10.78 8.71 16.22
CA ALA A 275 -11.21 8.76 14.82
C ALA A 275 -12.60 9.41 14.64
N ALA A 276 -13.55 9.18 15.57
CA ALA A 276 -14.86 9.80 15.52
C ALA A 276 -14.80 11.31 15.76
N ASN A 277 -13.91 11.76 16.66
CA ASN A 277 -13.70 13.18 16.90
C ASN A 277 -13.08 13.88 15.68
N GLU A 278 -12.18 13.22 14.95
CA GLU A 278 -11.61 13.77 13.72
C GLU A 278 -12.68 13.92 12.61
N LEU A 279 -13.56 12.92 12.45
CA LEU A 279 -14.70 12.99 11.52
C LEU A 279 -15.66 14.13 11.89
N ASP A 280 -16.05 14.24 13.16
CA ASP A 280 -16.94 15.29 13.65
C ASP A 280 -16.32 16.70 13.48
N PHE A 281 -15.05 16.84 13.84
CA PHE A 281 -14.31 18.09 13.69
C PHE A 281 -14.29 18.57 12.23
N VAL A 282 -13.94 17.71 11.29
CA VAL A 282 -13.87 18.05 9.86
C VAL A 282 -15.28 18.29 9.30
N SER A 283 -16.29 17.54 9.74
CA SER A 283 -17.69 17.77 9.35
C SER A 283 -18.20 19.15 9.77
N LYS A 284 -17.93 19.57 11.01
CA LYS A 284 -18.25 20.90 11.53
C LYS A 284 -17.55 22.00 10.73
N LEU A 285 -16.27 21.81 10.43
CA LEU A 285 -15.49 22.76 9.63
C LEU A 285 -16.07 22.91 8.22
N LYS A 286 -16.43 21.80 7.58
CA LYS A 286 -17.05 21.77 6.25
C LYS A 286 -18.37 22.53 6.20
N ASN A 287 -19.15 22.45 7.26
CA ASN A 287 -20.42 23.18 7.37
C ASN A 287 -20.25 24.68 7.67
N SER A 288 -19.11 25.10 8.24
CA SER A 288 -18.84 26.50 8.60
C SER A 288 -18.21 27.34 7.49
N ILE A 289 -17.59 26.71 6.50
CA ILE A 289 -16.85 27.37 5.41
C ILE A 289 -17.50 27.04 4.07
N LYS A 290 -17.68 28.05 3.20
CA LYS A 290 -18.16 27.81 1.83
C LYS A 290 -17.16 26.96 1.05
N ASN A 291 -17.64 25.94 0.36
CA ASN A 291 -16.80 25.05 -0.47
C ASN A 291 -16.28 25.82 -1.71
N ASN A 292 -15.07 26.32 -1.64
CA ASN A 292 -14.34 27.03 -2.69
C ASN A 292 -12.86 26.57 -2.71
N ASP A 293 -12.06 27.15 -3.58
CA ASP A 293 -10.63 26.81 -3.70
C ASP A 293 -9.83 27.07 -2.40
N GLU A 294 -10.20 28.10 -1.65
CA GLU A 294 -9.61 28.40 -0.36
C GLU A 294 -9.92 27.30 0.68
N PHE A 295 -11.17 26.82 0.72
CA PHE A 295 -11.55 25.67 1.54
C PHE A 295 -10.74 24.42 1.18
N ASN A 296 -10.59 24.13 -0.12
CA ASN A 296 -9.81 22.97 -0.58
C ASN A 296 -8.37 23.00 -0.07
N LYS A 297 -7.76 24.19 -0.04
CA LYS A 297 -6.42 24.39 0.47
C LYS A 297 -6.34 24.21 1.99
N ILE A 298 -7.26 24.86 2.72
CA ILE A 298 -7.31 24.80 4.19
C ILE A 298 -7.48 23.35 4.66
N ILE A 299 -8.42 22.59 4.07
CA ILE A 299 -8.73 21.23 4.51
C ILE A 299 -7.57 20.26 4.20
N LYS A 300 -6.79 20.53 3.16
CA LYS A 300 -5.60 19.77 2.82
C LYS A 300 -4.47 20.05 3.81
N GLU A 301 -4.14 21.34 4.04
CA GLU A 301 -3.13 21.76 5.01
C GLU A 301 -3.45 21.25 6.42
N LEU A 302 -4.73 21.28 6.81
CA LEU A 302 -5.21 20.72 8.07
C LEU A 302 -4.90 19.23 8.19
N GLY A 303 -5.12 18.44 7.13
CA GLY A 303 -4.82 17.00 7.15
C GLY A 303 -3.34 16.72 7.41
N ASP A 304 -2.47 17.47 6.76
CA ASP A 304 -1.01 17.36 6.96
C ASP A 304 -0.59 17.80 8.37
N GLU A 305 -1.19 18.87 8.91
CA GLU A 305 -0.94 19.33 10.29
C GLU A 305 -1.42 18.30 11.33
N ARG A 306 -2.60 17.74 11.15
CA ARG A 306 -3.15 16.70 12.03
C ARG A 306 -2.29 15.44 12.01
N ALA A 307 -1.90 14.97 10.81
CA ALA A 307 -1.01 13.83 10.65
C ALA A 307 0.30 14.05 11.42
N LYS A 308 0.97 15.17 11.19
CA LYS A 308 2.23 15.52 11.87
C LYS A 308 2.06 15.64 13.40
N LEU A 309 0.97 16.24 13.86
CA LEU A 309 0.68 16.35 15.29
C LEU A 309 0.70 14.97 15.97
N TYR A 310 0.12 13.97 15.36
CA TYR A 310 0.03 12.62 15.91
C TYR A 310 1.20 11.70 15.53
N GLY A 311 2.14 12.15 14.67
CA GLY A 311 3.38 11.43 14.31
C GLY A 311 3.27 10.63 13.02
N TRP A 312 2.40 11.03 12.09
CA TRP A 312 2.33 10.49 10.74
C TRP A 312 2.86 11.50 9.71
N HIS A 313 3.43 10.98 8.62
CA HIS A 313 4.05 11.81 7.59
C HIS A 313 3.04 12.60 6.74
N ASP A 314 1.87 12.01 6.49
CA ASP A 314 0.85 12.52 5.59
C ASP A 314 -0.55 12.05 5.96
N THR A 315 -1.53 12.69 5.34
CA THR A 315 -2.96 12.40 5.53
C THR A 315 -3.33 10.96 5.18
N TYR A 316 -2.70 10.35 4.15
CA TYR A 316 -3.00 8.98 3.72
C TYR A 316 -2.63 7.95 4.79
N SER A 317 -1.36 7.95 5.22
CA SER A 317 -0.87 7.00 6.23
C SER A 317 -1.58 7.19 7.57
N PHE A 318 -1.89 8.42 7.95
CA PHE A 318 -2.64 8.78 9.16
C PHE A 318 -4.07 8.24 9.14
N THR A 319 -4.83 8.48 8.06
CA THR A 319 -6.22 8.01 7.96
C THR A 319 -6.31 6.50 7.78
N LYS A 320 -5.33 5.85 7.14
CA LYS A 320 -5.24 4.38 7.10
C LYS A 320 -5.03 3.78 8.49
N ALA A 321 -4.15 4.36 9.31
CA ALA A 321 -3.97 3.94 10.69
C ALA A 321 -5.25 4.12 11.53
N MET A 322 -5.96 5.24 11.37
CA MET A 322 -7.26 5.45 12.03
C MET A 322 -8.32 4.45 11.58
N GLY A 323 -8.34 4.05 10.29
CA GLY A 323 -9.22 3.00 9.79
C GLY A 323 -9.00 1.67 10.51
N GLU A 324 -7.73 1.27 10.71
CA GLU A 324 -7.40 0.08 11.50
C GLU A 324 -7.87 0.20 12.97
N MET A 325 -7.68 1.37 13.60
CA MET A 325 -8.15 1.62 14.96
C MET A 325 -9.68 1.48 15.07
N VAL A 326 -10.42 1.96 14.07
CA VAL A 326 -11.88 1.80 14.01
C VAL A 326 -12.26 0.33 13.92
N ILE A 327 -11.62 -0.43 13.02
CA ILE A 327 -11.87 -1.85 12.84
C ILE A 327 -11.60 -2.60 14.16
N ASP A 328 -10.44 -2.38 14.80
CA ASP A 328 -10.11 -3.06 16.06
C ASP A 328 -11.10 -2.69 17.17
N SER A 329 -11.45 -1.41 17.32
CA SER A 329 -12.39 -0.98 18.37
C SER A 329 -13.83 -1.51 18.18
N MET A 330 -14.20 -1.90 16.96
CA MET A 330 -15.57 -2.34 16.63
C MET A 330 -15.69 -3.85 16.40
N ARG A 331 -14.60 -4.59 16.29
CA ARG A 331 -14.62 -5.98 15.81
C ARG A 331 -15.36 -6.97 16.72
N GLU A 332 -15.42 -6.71 18.03
CA GLU A 332 -15.99 -7.67 18.99
C GLU A 332 -15.41 -9.08 18.79
N ASN A 333 -16.23 -10.04 18.35
CA ASN A 333 -15.83 -11.42 18.08
C ASN A 333 -15.55 -11.71 16.60
N ILE A 334 -15.56 -10.70 15.72
CA ILE A 334 -15.27 -10.91 14.30
C ILE A 334 -13.76 -11.12 14.12
N PRO A 335 -13.32 -12.25 13.54
CA PRO A 335 -11.93 -12.44 13.18
C PRO A 335 -11.49 -11.43 12.12
N ILE A 336 -10.32 -10.80 12.33
CA ILE A 336 -9.80 -9.77 11.43
C ILE A 336 -8.38 -10.13 11.01
N VAL A 337 -8.10 -9.96 9.72
CA VAL A 337 -6.73 -9.93 9.18
C VAL A 337 -6.49 -8.57 8.53
N ILE A 338 -5.44 -7.91 8.97
CA ILE A 338 -4.94 -6.66 8.36
C ILE A 338 -3.71 -6.99 7.53
N ILE A 339 -3.78 -6.73 6.23
CA ILE A 339 -2.64 -6.84 5.32
C ILE A 339 -2.06 -5.44 5.10
N ARG A 340 -0.81 -5.26 5.45
CA ARG A 340 -0.05 -4.01 5.28
C ARG A 340 1.05 -4.21 4.23
N PRO A 341 0.74 -4.12 2.94
CA PRO A 341 1.78 -4.14 1.92
C PRO A 341 2.61 -2.85 1.97
N SER A 342 3.87 -2.95 1.58
CA SER A 342 4.65 -1.79 1.18
C SER A 342 4.17 -1.29 -0.19
N ILE A 343 4.99 -0.65 -1.02
CA ILE A 343 4.55 -0.27 -2.37
C ILE A 343 4.34 -1.52 -3.22
N ILE A 344 3.16 -1.60 -3.85
CA ILE A 344 2.80 -2.71 -4.72
C ILE A 344 3.21 -2.38 -6.16
N THR A 345 4.01 -3.26 -6.77
CA THR A 345 4.54 -3.14 -8.12
C THR A 345 3.88 -4.16 -9.09
N SER A 346 4.44 -4.33 -10.29
CA SER A 346 3.93 -5.31 -11.27
C SER A 346 4.00 -6.74 -10.74
N SER A 347 3.26 -7.66 -11.35
CA SER A 347 3.36 -9.08 -11.03
C SER A 347 4.77 -9.62 -11.30
N TYR A 348 5.26 -10.46 -10.39
CA TYR A 348 6.53 -11.18 -10.55
C TYR A 348 6.38 -12.30 -11.58
N GLU A 349 5.37 -13.13 -11.38
CA GLU A 349 5.14 -14.32 -12.18
C GLU A 349 3.67 -14.46 -12.63
N GLN A 350 2.69 -14.19 -11.78
CA GLN A 350 1.30 -14.57 -11.98
C GLN A 350 0.35 -13.37 -12.10
N PRO A 351 -0.67 -13.47 -13.00
CA PRO A 351 -0.94 -14.58 -13.95
C PRO A 351 0.06 -14.61 -15.10
N PHE A 352 0.83 -13.55 -15.30
CA PHE A 352 2.00 -13.46 -16.19
C PHE A 352 2.92 -12.33 -15.73
N PRO A 353 4.23 -12.41 -15.96
CA PRO A 353 5.20 -11.43 -15.49
C PRO A 353 4.93 -10.03 -16.03
N GLY A 354 5.16 -9.02 -15.20
CA GLY A 354 5.15 -7.61 -15.60
C GLY A 354 3.76 -6.99 -15.75
N TRP A 355 2.66 -7.70 -15.41
CA TRP A 355 1.36 -7.06 -15.48
C TRP A 355 1.23 -5.95 -14.42
N ILE A 356 0.79 -4.79 -14.85
CA ILE A 356 0.57 -3.61 -14.01
C ILE A 356 -0.55 -2.75 -14.61
N GLN A 357 -1.29 -2.05 -13.75
CA GLN A 357 -2.34 -1.12 -14.15
C GLN A 357 -1.98 0.31 -13.76
N GLY A 358 -1.75 1.15 -14.76
CA GLY A 358 -1.37 2.55 -14.58
C GLY A 358 0.05 2.72 -14.05
N LEU A 359 0.56 3.93 -14.04
CA LEU A 359 1.82 4.27 -13.40
C LEU A 359 1.61 4.34 -11.89
N ARG A 360 2.44 3.61 -11.15
CA ARG A 360 2.42 3.57 -9.69
C ARG A 360 3.58 4.38 -9.14
N ILE A 361 3.45 4.90 -8.02
CA ILE A 361 4.33 5.71 -7.17
C ILE A 361 5.70 6.06 -7.78
N ILE A 362 6.55 5.06 -8.09
CA ILE A 362 7.88 5.25 -8.66
C ILE A 362 7.91 5.20 -10.19
N ASP A 363 6.92 4.59 -10.82
CA ASP A 363 6.93 4.40 -12.26
C ASP A 363 7.03 5.71 -13.05
N PRO A 364 6.37 6.81 -12.62
CA PRO A 364 6.59 8.11 -13.25
C PRO A 364 8.06 8.55 -13.23
N ALA A 365 8.77 8.36 -12.11
CA ALA A 365 10.18 8.70 -12.01
C ALA A 365 11.05 7.84 -12.95
N ILE A 366 10.78 6.53 -13.01
CA ILE A 366 11.44 5.60 -13.96
C ILE A 366 11.23 6.06 -15.41
N VAL A 367 9.97 6.36 -15.77
CA VAL A 367 9.62 6.81 -17.13
C VAL A 367 10.28 8.17 -17.47
N PHE A 368 10.21 9.14 -16.55
CA PHE A 368 10.86 10.46 -16.76
C PHE A 368 12.37 10.33 -16.84
N TYR A 369 12.98 9.44 -16.05
CA TYR A 369 14.40 9.16 -16.16
C TYR A 369 14.77 8.60 -17.53
N GLY A 370 14.05 7.59 -18.02
CA GLY A 370 14.26 7.03 -19.35
C GLY A 370 14.08 8.05 -20.49
N LYS A 371 13.20 9.04 -20.30
CA LYS A 371 13.03 10.20 -21.21
C LYS A 371 14.14 11.26 -21.06
N GLY A 372 15.10 11.04 -20.15
CA GLY A 372 16.15 12.03 -19.86
C GLY A 372 15.62 13.28 -19.14
N GLU A 373 14.42 13.23 -18.58
CA GLU A 373 13.73 14.37 -17.97
C GLU A 373 13.85 14.43 -16.44
N PHE A 374 14.52 13.44 -15.85
CA PHE A 374 14.75 13.31 -14.41
C PHE A 374 16.25 13.16 -14.13
N PRO A 375 17.01 14.27 -14.10
CA PRO A 375 18.48 14.21 -14.08
C PRO A 375 19.09 13.90 -12.72
N GLY A 376 18.32 13.99 -11.65
CA GLY A 376 18.75 13.77 -10.28
C GLY A 376 17.56 13.51 -9.36
N VAL A 377 17.83 12.98 -8.17
CA VAL A 377 16.82 12.62 -7.19
C VAL A 377 17.14 13.18 -5.80
N TYR A 378 16.12 13.70 -5.12
CA TYR A 378 16.18 14.12 -3.73
C TYR A 378 15.91 12.92 -2.83
N THR A 379 16.96 12.29 -2.34
CA THR A 379 16.89 11.06 -1.53
C THR A 379 18.23 10.76 -0.85
N ASN A 380 18.16 10.02 0.24
CA ASN A 380 19.33 9.33 0.76
C ASN A 380 19.60 8.08 -0.11
N PRO A 381 20.76 7.96 -0.78
CA PRO A 381 21.08 6.83 -1.66
C PRO A 381 21.12 5.47 -0.92
N TYR A 382 21.29 5.50 0.40
CA TYR A 382 21.30 4.33 1.28
C TYR A 382 19.97 4.09 2.00
N CYS A 383 18.94 4.89 1.70
CA CYS A 383 17.60 4.64 2.23
C CYS A 383 17.13 3.27 1.78
N LEU A 384 16.66 2.47 2.74
CA LEU A 384 15.99 1.21 2.47
C LEU A 384 14.64 1.53 1.83
N ILE A 385 14.46 1.05 0.65
CA ILE A 385 13.29 1.44 -0.09
C ILE A 385 12.38 0.24 -0.31
N ASP A 386 11.53 -0.01 0.67
CA ASP A 386 10.23 -0.62 0.38
C ASP A 386 9.39 0.28 -0.55
N MET A 387 9.80 1.55 -0.71
CA MET A 387 9.18 2.52 -1.62
C MET A 387 9.51 2.33 -3.10
N VAL A 388 10.72 1.89 -3.44
CA VAL A 388 11.18 1.87 -4.83
C VAL A 388 11.32 0.45 -5.36
N GLY A 389 11.60 -0.53 -4.48
CA GLY A 389 11.61 -1.94 -4.82
C GLY A 389 10.23 -2.58 -4.77
N GLY A 390 9.38 -2.09 -3.90
CA GLY A 390 8.01 -2.55 -3.72
C GLY A 390 7.90 -4.07 -3.58
N VAL A 391 6.69 -4.53 -3.40
CA VAL A 391 6.39 -5.97 -3.43
C VAL A 391 5.56 -6.30 -4.68
N PRO A 392 5.86 -7.38 -5.39
CA PRO A 392 5.06 -7.82 -6.51
C PRO A 392 3.60 -8.08 -6.10
N VAL A 393 2.66 -7.62 -6.92
CA VAL A 393 1.23 -7.69 -6.61
C VAL A 393 0.73 -9.12 -6.41
N ASP A 394 1.25 -10.07 -7.17
CA ASP A 394 0.90 -11.49 -7.05
C ASP A 394 1.36 -12.09 -5.72
N MET A 395 2.51 -11.70 -5.17
CA MET A 395 2.95 -12.13 -3.85
C MET A 395 2.10 -11.54 -2.72
N VAL A 396 1.62 -10.29 -2.87
CA VAL A 396 0.64 -9.70 -1.94
C VAL A 396 -0.68 -10.48 -1.96
N VAL A 397 -1.14 -10.85 -3.14
CA VAL A 397 -2.37 -11.64 -3.32
C VAL A 397 -2.21 -13.04 -2.75
N ASN A 398 -1.10 -13.71 -3.02
CA ASN A 398 -0.81 -15.04 -2.48
C ASN A 398 -0.78 -15.02 -0.94
N ALA A 399 -0.11 -14.03 -0.33
CA ALA A 399 -0.09 -13.83 1.11
C ALA A 399 -1.49 -13.62 1.69
N THR A 400 -2.32 -12.84 0.98
CA THR A 400 -3.70 -12.61 1.38
C THR A 400 -4.51 -13.90 1.35
N MET A 401 -4.41 -14.70 0.30
CA MET A 401 -5.15 -15.97 0.19
C MET A 401 -4.72 -16.98 1.26
N ALA A 402 -3.42 -17.09 1.53
CA ALA A 402 -2.90 -17.94 2.60
C ALA A 402 -3.38 -17.48 3.99
N ALA A 403 -3.32 -16.18 4.28
CA ALA A 403 -3.83 -15.62 5.54
C ALA A 403 -5.34 -15.81 5.70
N ILE A 404 -6.13 -15.66 4.62
CA ILE A 404 -7.56 -15.93 4.61
C ILE A 404 -7.83 -17.38 5.00
N ALA A 405 -7.19 -18.34 4.35
CA ALA A 405 -7.43 -19.76 4.61
C ALA A 405 -7.02 -20.14 6.03
N LYS A 406 -5.84 -19.71 6.49
CA LYS A 406 -5.36 -19.96 7.85
C LYS A 406 -6.34 -19.47 8.92
N HIS A 407 -6.68 -18.18 8.88
CA HIS A 407 -7.50 -17.57 9.94
C HIS A 407 -8.99 -17.85 9.77
N GLY A 408 -9.47 -18.04 8.55
CA GLY A 408 -10.85 -18.43 8.28
C GLY A 408 -11.18 -19.85 8.73
N ASN A 409 -10.21 -20.77 8.72
CA ASN A 409 -10.35 -22.11 9.29
C ASN A 409 -10.34 -22.10 10.81
N LEU A 410 -9.46 -21.28 11.43
CA LEU A 410 -9.32 -21.23 12.89
C LEU A 410 -10.53 -20.57 13.56
N GLN A 411 -11.17 -19.62 12.90
CA GLN A 411 -12.30 -18.82 13.44
C GLN A 411 -12.02 -18.22 14.83
N SER A 412 -10.74 -17.96 15.13
CA SER A 412 -10.36 -17.30 16.37
C SER A 412 -10.71 -15.82 16.30
N PRO A 413 -11.39 -15.23 17.32
CA PRO A 413 -11.79 -13.83 17.34
C PRO A 413 -10.57 -12.89 17.57
N GLU A 414 -9.51 -13.11 16.84
CA GLU A 414 -8.26 -12.35 16.92
C GLU A 414 -8.15 -11.33 15.79
N LEU A 415 -7.30 -10.33 16.03
CA LEU A 415 -6.83 -9.44 14.99
C LEU A 415 -5.38 -9.77 14.67
N ASN A 416 -5.12 -10.20 13.44
CA ASN A 416 -3.80 -10.55 12.96
C ASN A 416 -3.31 -9.54 11.92
N VAL A 417 -2.06 -9.09 12.05
CA VAL A 417 -1.44 -8.11 11.15
C VAL A 417 -0.31 -8.77 10.39
N TYR A 418 -0.24 -8.52 9.08
CA TYR A 418 0.82 -9.01 8.20
C TYR A 418 1.48 -7.86 7.46
N HIS A 419 2.78 -7.66 7.65
CA HIS A 419 3.57 -6.78 6.78
C HIS A 419 4.02 -7.57 5.55
N VAL A 420 3.50 -7.20 4.38
CA VAL A 420 4.00 -7.73 3.11
C VAL A 420 5.00 -6.72 2.56
N ALA A 421 6.25 -6.85 3.02
CA ALA A 421 7.34 -5.91 2.79
C ALA A 421 8.68 -6.64 2.72
N SER A 422 9.60 -6.14 1.93
CA SER A 422 10.90 -6.78 1.66
C SER A 422 12.05 -6.25 2.51
N SER A 423 11.91 -5.10 3.13
CA SER A 423 13.01 -4.38 3.79
C SER A 423 13.75 -5.16 4.87
N TYR A 424 13.10 -6.12 5.52
CA TYR A 424 13.71 -6.96 6.54
C TYR A 424 14.42 -8.20 5.96
N VAL A 425 13.84 -8.84 4.94
CA VAL A 425 14.34 -10.13 4.42
C VAL A 425 15.14 -10.00 3.13
N ASN A 426 14.89 -8.98 2.33
CA ASN A 426 15.55 -8.75 1.05
C ASN A 426 15.57 -7.25 0.72
N PRO A 427 16.37 -6.47 1.46
CA PRO A 427 16.38 -5.00 1.33
C PRO A 427 16.88 -4.56 -0.04
N LEU A 428 16.26 -3.51 -0.57
CA LEU A 428 16.66 -2.85 -1.81
C LEU A 428 16.94 -1.37 -1.53
N LEU A 429 18.10 -0.87 -1.98
CA LEU A 429 18.52 0.52 -1.77
C LEU A 429 18.09 1.43 -2.93
N SER A 430 17.86 2.71 -2.63
CA SER A 430 17.57 3.75 -3.63
C SER A 430 18.60 3.80 -4.75
N SER A 431 19.86 3.69 -4.38
CA SER A 431 20.97 3.66 -5.34
C SER A 431 20.94 2.45 -6.28
N GLN A 432 20.51 1.28 -5.79
CA GLN A 432 20.46 0.08 -6.62
C GLN A 432 19.42 0.23 -7.74
N ILE A 433 18.23 0.72 -7.42
CA ILE A 433 17.19 0.95 -8.44
C ILE A 433 17.63 1.97 -9.49
N SER A 434 18.22 3.08 -9.04
CA SER A 434 18.74 4.07 -9.97
C SER A 434 19.79 3.46 -10.91
N ASN A 435 20.63 2.56 -10.41
CA ASN A 435 21.59 1.83 -11.24
C ASN A 435 20.91 0.86 -12.22
N TYR A 436 19.86 0.15 -11.79
CA TYR A 436 19.09 -0.75 -12.66
C TYR A 436 18.35 0.03 -13.76
N CYS A 437 17.78 1.19 -13.44
CA CYS A 437 17.22 2.09 -14.44
C CYS A 437 18.27 2.57 -15.44
N TYR A 438 19.46 2.97 -14.97
CA TYR A 438 20.56 3.35 -15.83
C TYR A 438 20.98 2.22 -16.78
N GLU A 439 21.14 1.02 -16.26
CA GLU A 439 21.50 -0.17 -17.04
C GLU A 439 20.45 -0.46 -18.12
N PHE A 440 19.17 -0.48 -17.74
CA PHE A 440 18.08 -0.74 -18.65
C PHE A 440 18.02 0.30 -19.79
N PHE A 441 17.95 1.59 -19.46
CA PHE A 441 17.79 2.64 -20.47
C PHE A 441 19.06 2.95 -21.27
N SER A 442 20.24 2.53 -20.78
CA SER A 442 21.46 2.54 -21.59
C SER A 442 21.44 1.48 -22.67
N SER A 443 20.83 0.32 -22.39
CA SER A 443 20.72 -0.80 -23.35
C SER A 443 19.49 -0.67 -24.25
N PHE A 444 18.37 -0.13 -23.72
CA PHE A 444 17.07 0.00 -24.39
C PHE A 444 16.56 1.46 -24.28
N PRO A 445 17.24 2.41 -24.92
CA PRO A 445 16.89 3.83 -24.82
C PRO A 445 15.50 4.11 -25.40
N PHE A 446 14.84 5.11 -24.86
CA PHE A 446 13.67 5.70 -25.53
C PHE A 446 14.10 6.48 -26.78
N VAL A 447 13.15 6.66 -27.70
CA VAL A 447 13.36 7.47 -28.89
C VAL A 447 12.57 8.77 -28.76
N ASN A 448 13.18 9.91 -29.03
CA ASN A 448 12.51 11.21 -29.00
C ASN A 448 11.63 11.42 -30.24
N SER A 449 10.87 12.52 -30.28
CA SER A 449 10.00 12.86 -31.41
C SER A 449 10.74 13.11 -32.74
N LYS A 450 12.08 13.24 -32.73
CA LYS A 450 12.93 13.41 -33.91
C LYS A 450 13.51 12.08 -34.40
N GLY A 451 13.28 10.99 -33.69
CA GLY A 451 13.85 9.66 -34.00
C GLY A 451 15.21 9.39 -33.34
N ASP A 452 15.73 10.31 -32.50
CA ASP A 452 17.02 10.11 -31.84
C ASP A 452 16.88 9.33 -30.55
N GLN A 453 17.88 8.50 -30.23
CA GLN A 453 17.95 7.78 -28.97
C GLN A 453 18.23 8.74 -27.80
N VAL A 454 17.44 8.64 -26.74
CA VAL A 454 17.62 9.40 -25.51
C VAL A 454 18.78 8.81 -24.70
N LYS A 455 19.86 9.56 -24.56
CA LYS A 455 21.01 9.16 -23.72
C LYS A 455 20.74 9.55 -22.27
N VAL A 456 20.70 8.54 -21.39
CA VAL A 456 20.59 8.74 -19.94
C VAL A 456 21.98 8.84 -19.30
N GLN A 457 22.05 9.52 -18.17
CA GLN A 457 23.28 9.62 -17.35
C GLN A 457 23.02 8.95 -15.99
N LYS A 458 24.08 8.54 -15.28
CA LYS A 458 23.93 8.04 -13.91
C LYS A 458 23.24 9.07 -13.04
N MET A 459 22.31 8.58 -12.19
CA MET A 459 21.52 9.42 -11.31
C MET A 459 22.42 10.16 -10.31
N LYS A 460 22.15 11.45 -10.10
CA LYS A 460 22.76 12.24 -9.02
C LYS A 460 21.82 12.30 -7.83
N TYR A 461 22.39 12.20 -6.63
CA TYR A 461 21.66 12.17 -5.35
C TYR A 461 21.89 13.47 -4.61
N PHE A 462 20.84 13.95 -3.95
CA PHE A 462 20.86 15.17 -3.15
C PHE A 462 20.14 14.90 -1.83
N ASP A 463 20.75 15.34 -0.74
CA ASP A 463 20.19 15.33 0.62
C ASP A 463 19.75 16.73 1.07
N ASN A 464 19.97 17.73 0.24
CA ASN A 464 19.55 19.10 0.45
C ASN A 464 18.63 19.57 -0.70
N MET A 465 17.45 20.08 -0.34
CA MET A 465 16.42 20.50 -1.31
C MET A 465 16.88 21.72 -2.15
N LEU A 466 17.70 22.61 -1.58
CA LEU A 466 18.20 23.77 -2.32
C LEU A 466 19.18 23.36 -3.41
N ASP A 467 20.12 22.46 -3.09
CA ASP A 467 21.11 21.93 -4.03
C ASP A 467 20.43 21.13 -5.15
N TYR A 468 19.46 20.29 -4.78
CA TYR A 468 18.61 19.59 -5.74
C TYR A 468 17.88 20.57 -6.68
N SER A 469 17.24 21.59 -6.10
CA SER A 469 16.48 22.60 -6.86
C SER A 469 17.36 23.38 -7.84
N ASN A 470 18.57 23.76 -7.42
CA ASN A 470 19.55 24.47 -8.25
C ASN A 470 20.04 23.57 -9.39
N TYR A 471 20.33 22.30 -9.06
CA TYR A 471 20.79 21.33 -10.05
C TYR A 471 19.75 21.05 -11.14
N ILE A 472 18.49 20.69 -10.77
CA ILE A 472 17.45 20.41 -11.78
C ILE A 472 17.14 21.65 -12.62
N SER A 473 17.15 22.84 -12.01
CA SER A 473 16.94 24.08 -12.74
C SER A 473 18.03 24.31 -13.80
N LYS A 474 19.29 24.12 -13.43
CA LYS A 474 20.44 24.27 -14.34
C LYS A 474 20.41 23.21 -15.46
N GLU A 475 20.20 21.94 -15.12
CA GLU A 475 20.18 20.83 -16.09
C GLU A 475 19.06 20.98 -17.13
N LEU A 476 17.85 21.31 -16.66
CA LEU A 476 16.71 21.51 -17.55
C LEU A 476 16.85 22.75 -18.43
N LEU A 477 17.46 23.84 -17.93
CA LEU A 477 17.75 25.03 -18.70
C LEU A 477 18.85 24.75 -19.73
N ASN A 478 19.94 24.07 -19.35
CA ASN A 478 21.07 23.80 -20.26
C ASN A 478 20.68 22.93 -21.46
N ARG A 479 19.72 22.03 -21.30
CA ARG A 479 19.21 21.17 -22.40
C ARG A 479 18.42 21.94 -23.46
N HIS A 480 18.07 23.20 -23.19
CA HIS A 480 17.18 24.00 -24.01
C HIS A 480 17.69 25.42 -24.28
N HIS A 481 19.02 25.62 -24.21
CA HIS A 481 19.68 26.93 -24.44
C HIS A 481 19.39 27.55 -25.80
N GLU A 482 18.84 26.79 -26.76
CA GLU A 482 18.56 27.29 -28.11
C GLU A 482 17.12 27.82 -28.30
N VAL A 483 16.29 27.83 -27.24
CA VAL A 483 14.88 28.20 -27.37
C VAL A 483 14.60 29.55 -26.74
N GLU A 484 14.59 30.61 -27.56
CA GLU A 484 14.17 31.97 -27.18
C GLU A 484 12.63 32.09 -26.94
N ASP A 485 11.85 31.03 -27.17
CA ASP A 485 10.40 31.07 -27.02
C ASP A 485 9.96 31.17 -25.57
N SER A 486 9.24 32.26 -25.24
CA SER A 486 8.68 32.55 -23.92
C SER A 486 7.72 31.46 -23.41
N LYS A 487 7.04 30.71 -24.31
CA LYS A 487 6.16 29.61 -23.94
C LYS A 487 6.96 28.40 -23.42
N MET A 488 8.10 28.11 -24.07
CA MET A 488 8.97 27.02 -23.63
C MET A 488 9.61 27.32 -22.29
N GLN A 489 10.06 28.56 -22.04
CA GLN A 489 10.59 28.96 -20.73
C GLN A 489 9.57 28.81 -19.61
N LYS A 490 8.29 29.15 -19.86
CA LYS A 490 7.20 28.91 -18.91
C LYS A 490 6.97 27.43 -18.66
N LEU A 491 7.03 26.57 -19.68
CA LEU A 491 6.91 25.14 -19.56
C LEU A 491 8.02 24.53 -18.68
N PHE A 492 9.27 24.97 -18.88
CA PHE A 492 10.41 24.53 -18.07
C PHE A 492 10.29 24.94 -16.60
N LYS A 493 9.92 26.18 -16.32
CA LYS A 493 9.67 26.64 -14.95
C LYS A 493 8.60 25.80 -14.26
N ARG A 494 7.51 25.47 -14.97
CA ARG A 494 6.45 24.57 -14.46
C ARG A 494 6.98 23.16 -14.19
N LYS A 495 7.85 22.64 -15.06
CA LYS A 495 8.44 21.32 -14.90
C LYS A 495 9.39 21.25 -13.71
N VAL A 496 10.25 22.26 -13.52
CA VAL A 496 11.11 22.38 -12.35
C VAL A 496 10.27 22.43 -11.07
N GLU A 497 9.23 23.27 -11.05
CA GLU A 497 8.35 23.39 -9.90
C GLU A 497 7.59 22.08 -9.60
N PHE A 498 7.14 21.39 -10.65
CA PHE A 498 6.53 20.06 -10.52
C PHE A 498 7.49 19.06 -9.87
N LEU A 499 8.75 18.96 -10.33
CA LEU A 499 9.74 18.04 -9.76
C LEU A 499 10.06 18.38 -8.30
N LYS A 500 10.15 19.67 -7.95
CA LYS A 500 10.33 20.11 -6.56
C LYS A 500 9.16 19.70 -5.67
N ASN A 501 7.94 19.90 -6.14
CA ASN A 501 6.74 19.55 -5.38
C ASN A 501 6.60 18.03 -5.20
N CYS A 502 6.86 17.27 -6.25
CA CYS A 502 6.93 15.80 -6.14
C CYS A 502 7.97 15.37 -5.10
N SER A 503 9.17 15.94 -5.15
CA SER A 503 10.25 15.62 -4.20
C SER A 503 9.88 15.94 -2.76
N LYS A 504 9.16 17.04 -2.50
CA LYS A 504 8.64 17.37 -1.16
C LYS A 504 7.59 16.38 -0.66
N VAL A 505 6.67 15.96 -1.54
CA VAL A 505 5.63 14.98 -1.19
C VAL A 505 6.25 13.63 -0.85
N TYR A 506 7.31 13.24 -1.57
CA TYR A 506 7.97 11.95 -1.35
C TYR A 506 9.13 11.99 -0.34
N GLU A 507 9.51 13.17 0.16
CA GLU A 507 10.62 13.34 1.12
C GLU A 507 10.53 12.42 2.34
N PRO A 508 9.37 12.28 3.04
CA PRO A 508 9.26 11.40 4.19
C PRO A 508 9.58 9.94 3.89
N TYR A 509 9.41 9.54 2.66
CA TYR A 509 9.62 8.19 2.18
C TYR A 509 11.02 7.98 1.62
N THR A 510 11.58 8.96 0.91
CA THR A 510 12.93 8.87 0.35
C THR A 510 14.04 9.08 1.38
N PHE A 511 13.67 9.51 2.60
CA PHE A 511 14.54 9.61 3.78
C PHE A 511 14.02 8.76 4.96
N TYR A 512 13.13 7.80 4.69
CA TYR A 512 12.54 6.95 5.72
C TYR A 512 13.60 6.13 6.46
N LYS A 513 13.50 6.06 7.78
CA LYS A 513 14.48 5.41 8.66
C LYS A 513 13.95 4.14 9.33
N GLY A 514 12.79 3.67 8.89
CA GLY A 514 12.17 2.46 9.38
C GLY A 514 12.31 1.31 8.37
N TRP A 515 12.17 0.07 8.86
CA TRP A 515 11.98 -1.13 8.05
C TRP A 515 10.97 -2.05 8.71
N PHE A 516 10.30 -2.87 7.90
CA PHE A 516 9.11 -3.60 8.34
C PHE A 516 9.45 -5.05 8.65
N HIS A 517 9.25 -5.46 9.91
CA HIS A 517 9.33 -6.85 10.33
C HIS A 517 8.20 -7.65 9.65
N ASN A 518 8.53 -8.82 9.13
CA ASN A 518 7.58 -9.71 8.46
C ASN A 518 7.55 -11.12 9.07
N GLY A 519 7.72 -11.23 10.38
CA GLY A 519 7.76 -12.50 11.07
C GLY A 519 6.46 -13.29 11.01
N ASN A 520 5.30 -12.60 10.93
CA ASN A 520 4.01 -13.27 10.74
C ASN A 520 3.90 -13.86 9.33
N MET A 521 4.48 -13.20 8.31
CA MET A 521 4.58 -13.74 6.95
C MET A 521 5.46 -15.00 6.91
N GLN A 522 6.60 -14.99 7.61
CA GLN A 522 7.48 -16.16 7.68
C GLN A 522 6.78 -17.35 8.33
N LYS A 523 6.08 -17.13 9.46
CA LYS A 523 5.26 -18.17 10.10
C LYS A 523 4.13 -18.66 9.20
N LEU A 524 3.50 -17.77 8.44
CA LEU A 524 2.48 -18.14 7.47
C LEU A 524 3.07 -19.09 6.40
N MET A 525 4.27 -18.79 5.91
CA MET A 525 4.97 -19.62 4.94
C MET A 525 5.39 -20.98 5.54
N GLU A 526 5.78 -21.02 6.81
CA GLU A 526 6.12 -22.26 7.51
C GLU A 526 4.91 -23.22 7.63
N ASP A 527 3.71 -22.66 7.80
CA ASP A 527 2.46 -23.42 7.89
C ASP A 527 1.95 -23.96 6.53
N MET A 528 2.48 -23.45 5.41
CA MET A 528 2.12 -23.90 4.06
C MET A 528 2.83 -25.19 3.68
N SER A 529 2.15 -26.09 2.99
CA SER A 529 2.76 -27.26 2.35
C SER A 529 3.70 -26.85 1.20
N GLU A 530 4.55 -27.78 0.71
CA GLU A 530 5.44 -27.50 -0.44
C GLU A 530 4.64 -27.17 -1.71
N GLU A 531 3.51 -27.83 -1.93
CA GLU A 531 2.62 -27.59 -3.06
C GLU A 531 1.96 -26.23 -2.97
N GLU A 532 1.54 -25.82 -1.77
CA GLU A 532 0.99 -24.49 -1.52
C GLU A 532 2.05 -23.39 -1.74
N ARG A 533 3.28 -23.58 -1.25
CA ARG A 533 4.39 -22.63 -1.49
C ARG A 533 4.74 -22.47 -2.97
N LYS A 534 4.58 -23.52 -3.79
CA LYS A 534 4.76 -23.42 -5.24
C LYS A 534 3.63 -22.67 -5.93
N SER A 535 2.38 -22.91 -5.50
CA SER A 535 1.19 -22.32 -6.13
C SER A 535 0.90 -20.90 -5.65
N PHE A 536 1.26 -20.60 -4.41
CA PHE A 536 1.03 -19.35 -3.71
C PHE A 536 2.35 -18.82 -3.09
N ASP A 537 3.38 -18.64 -3.92
CA ASP A 537 4.69 -18.17 -3.43
C ASP A 537 4.58 -16.79 -2.78
N ILE A 538 5.05 -16.69 -1.52
CA ILE A 538 5.07 -15.47 -0.71
C ILE A 538 6.48 -15.12 -0.24
N ASP A 539 7.49 -15.84 -0.70
CA ASP A 539 8.87 -15.70 -0.26
C ASP A 539 9.60 -14.56 -0.97
N LEU A 540 9.49 -13.37 -0.39
CA LEU A 540 10.16 -12.17 -0.90
C LEU A 540 11.69 -12.26 -0.89
N SER A 541 12.29 -13.19 -0.13
CA SER A 541 13.75 -13.38 -0.07
C SER A 541 14.35 -13.92 -1.37
N LYS A 542 13.53 -14.58 -2.19
CA LYS A 542 13.95 -15.17 -3.47
C LYS A 542 14.09 -14.16 -4.61
N ILE A 543 13.56 -12.97 -4.46
CA ILE A 543 13.53 -11.99 -5.55
C ILE A 543 14.95 -11.50 -5.84
N ASN A 544 15.44 -11.76 -7.04
CA ASN A 544 16.58 -11.05 -7.58
C ASN A 544 16.10 -9.69 -8.11
N TRP A 545 16.36 -8.62 -7.36
CA TRP A 545 15.87 -7.28 -7.68
C TRP A 545 16.32 -6.78 -9.04
N ARG A 546 17.57 -7.08 -9.44
CA ARG A 546 18.08 -6.66 -10.75
C ARG A 546 17.27 -7.30 -11.88
N ASP A 547 17.09 -8.62 -11.80
CA ASP A 547 16.37 -9.37 -12.84
C ASP A 547 14.90 -8.99 -12.86
N TYR A 548 14.29 -8.76 -11.69
CA TYR A 548 12.92 -8.30 -11.60
C TYR A 548 12.73 -6.89 -12.21
N ILE A 549 13.55 -5.91 -11.81
CA ILE A 549 13.40 -4.52 -12.28
C ILE A 549 13.71 -4.42 -13.77
N ILE A 550 14.82 -5.01 -14.24
CA ILE A 550 15.27 -4.90 -15.63
C ILE A 550 14.48 -5.83 -16.56
N GLY A 551 14.24 -7.07 -16.11
CA GLY A 551 13.63 -8.11 -16.97
C GLY A 551 12.11 -8.14 -16.95
N ILE A 552 11.48 -7.66 -15.87
CA ILE A 552 10.02 -7.83 -15.67
C ILE A 552 9.33 -6.48 -15.50
N HIS A 553 9.72 -5.69 -14.50
CA HIS A 553 8.95 -4.51 -14.10
C HIS A 553 8.99 -3.39 -15.14
N ILE A 554 10.18 -2.92 -15.54
CA ILE A 554 10.29 -1.84 -16.55
C ILE A 554 9.70 -2.26 -17.89
N PRO A 555 9.97 -3.48 -18.44
CA PRO A 555 9.27 -3.98 -19.64
C PRO A 555 7.75 -4.02 -19.46
N GLY A 556 7.26 -4.46 -18.32
CA GLY A 556 5.83 -4.50 -17.99
C GLY A 556 5.17 -3.12 -18.01
N VAL A 557 5.83 -2.11 -17.44
CA VAL A 557 5.38 -0.69 -17.50
C VAL A 557 5.33 -0.21 -18.95
N LYS A 558 6.36 -0.50 -19.75
CA LYS A 558 6.39 -0.13 -21.18
C LYS A 558 5.21 -0.75 -21.94
N GLU A 559 4.97 -2.03 -21.77
CA GLU A 559 3.95 -2.76 -22.51
C GLU A 559 2.51 -2.45 -22.05
N ASN A 560 2.27 -2.49 -20.74
CA ASN A 560 0.90 -2.44 -20.21
C ASN A 560 0.39 -1.02 -19.99
N VAL A 561 1.29 -0.06 -19.73
CA VAL A 561 0.89 1.31 -19.42
C VAL A 561 1.17 2.27 -20.56
N LEU A 562 2.36 2.24 -21.13
CA LEU A 562 2.76 3.20 -22.17
C LEU A 562 2.25 2.79 -23.55
N LYS A 563 1.88 1.51 -23.77
CA LYS A 563 1.25 1.00 -25.00
C LYS A 563 1.95 1.44 -26.30
N GLY A 564 3.27 1.41 -26.31
CA GLY A 564 4.06 1.85 -27.46
C GLY A 564 4.00 3.35 -27.79
N ARG A 565 3.46 4.17 -26.89
CA ARG A 565 3.44 5.65 -27.01
C ARG A 565 4.82 6.23 -26.67
N MET A 566 5.84 5.82 -27.46
CA MET A 566 7.20 6.31 -27.31
C MET A 566 7.88 6.37 -28.66
#